data_091c590b66653ffa42e0549fba943e78
#
_entry.id   091c590b66653ffa42e0549fba943e78
#
_cell.length_a   1.000
_cell.length_b   1.000
_cell.length_c   1.000
_cell.angle_alpha   90.00
_cell.angle_beta   90.00
_cell.angle_gamma   90.00
#
_symmetry.space_group_name_H-M   'P 1'
#
loop_
_entity.id
_entity.type
_entity.pdbx_description
1 polymer ?
#
loop_
_entity_poly.entity_id
_entity_poly.type
_entity_poly.pdbx_seq_one_letter_code
_entity_poly.pdbx_strand_id
1 'polypeptide(L)'
;MIVDGRPFTSPIAVYTLIPFYMKRIYLIALMQMMAVCALAQKPTKIFISVDMEGIGGIGTSAMVSASGKDYDTGRKLMTAEVNAVVAAIFEAGNAEVVVNDSHGDMQNLLHTQLDPRVQYIQSNIKPLGMSQGLDASFTGMMFIGYHAMAGAESGFLAHTGASVVKGLWLNGTEVGEGGLNAFYAGSLGVPVILASGDKTFSEEIKKLIDLKTVVTKEAIGNNAAKLIHPDVVIRELQAQTKLALKDMPKMKPLPVAGPVEFKIKLDTPTRADIAMGIPGMKRIDGFTVSYQAKDMTEAYKLIRIIYKYLSW
;
A
#
# COMPACT_ATOMS: atom_id res chain seq x y z
N MET A 1 -58.12 -80.91 -11.05
CA MET A 1 -58.24 -79.91 -9.98
C MET A 1 -57.40 -78.68 -10.37
N ILE A 2 -58.04 -77.55 -10.65
CA ILE A 2 -57.50 -76.33 -11.17
C ILE A 2 -56.98 -75.50 -9.96
N VAL A 3 -55.77 -74.96 -10.01
CA VAL A 3 -55.33 -73.88 -9.13
C VAL A 3 -54.48 -72.90 -9.94
N ASP A 4 -55.11 -71.84 -10.25
CA ASP A 4 -54.78 -70.44 -10.30
C ASP A 4 -53.36 -70.01 -10.84
N GLY A 5 -53.37 -69.64 -12.11
CA GLY A 5 -52.24 -68.90 -12.77
C GLY A 5 -52.38 -67.42 -12.62
N ARG A 6 -51.46 -66.81 -11.83
CA ARG A 6 -51.17 -65.34 -11.92
C ARG A 6 -49.68 -65.16 -12.18
N PRO A 7 -49.34 -64.22 -13.09
CA PRO A 7 -47.93 -63.91 -13.32
C PRO A 7 -47.47 -62.96 -12.21
N PHE A 8 -46.36 -63.33 -11.55
CA PHE A 8 -45.64 -62.50 -10.62
C PHE A 8 -44.90 -61.43 -11.41
N THR A 9 -45.41 -60.20 -11.45
CA THR A 9 -44.68 -59.06 -11.92
C THR A 9 -43.87 -58.50 -10.76
N SER A 10 -42.57 -58.60 -10.86
CA SER A 10 -41.61 -58.12 -9.88
C SER A 10 -41.50 -56.55 -9.94
N PRO A 11 -41.67 -55.84 -8.83
CA PRO A 11 -41.54 -54.37 -8.80
C PRO A 11 -40.12 -53.92 -8.41
N ILE A 12 -39.04 -54.43 -9.06
CA ILE A 12 -37.67 -54.16 -8.59
C ILE A 12 -36.94 -53.11 -9.44
N ALA A 13 -37.52 -52.58 -10.53
CA ALA A 13 -36.76 -51.68 -11.43
C ALA A 13 -36.91 -50.19 -11.18
N VAL A 14 -37.83 -49.72 -10.32
CA VAL A 14 -38.13 -48.28 -10.18
C VAL A 14 -37.35 -47.59 -9.04
N TYR A 15 -36.92 -48.36 -8.01
CA TYR A 15 -36.28 -47.75 -6.82
C TYR A 15 -34.78 -47.45 -6.95
N THR A 16 -34.10 -47.90 -7.98
CA THR A 16 -32.64 -47.73 -8.13
C THR A 16 -32.27 -46.54 -9.02
N LEU A 17 -33.16 -46.01 -9.84
CA LEU A 17 -32.88 -44.86 -10.75
C LEU A 17 -33.09 -43.51 -10.08
N ILE A 18 -34.04 -43.36 -9.17
CA ILE A 18 -34.36 -42.12 -8.47
C ILE A 18 -33.16 -41.59 -7.66
N PRO A 19 -32.41 -42.35 -6.86
CA PRO A 19 -31.27 -41.82 -6.11
C PRO A 19 -30.10 -41.40 -7.01
N PHE A 20 -29.94 -41.99 -8.20
CA PHE A 20 -28.89 -41.62 -9.14
C PHE A 20 -29.17 -40.28 -9.85
N TYR A 21 -30.42 -40.06 -10.29
CA TYR A 21 -30.86 -38.79 -10.87
C TYR A 21 -30.86 -37.66 -9.83
N MET A 22 -31.29 -37.91 -8.61
CA MET A 22 -31.23 -36.92 -7.53
C MET A 22 -29.80 -36.54 -7.20
N LYS A 23 -28.85 -37.47 -7.13
CA LYS A 23 -27.41 -37.14 -6.94
C LYS A 23 -26.85 -36.25 -8.05
N ARG A 24 -27.23 -36.52 -9.31
CA ARG A 24 -26.81 -35.66 -10.44
C ARG A 24 -27.42 -34.25 -10.37
N ILE A 25 -28.69 -34.14 -10.00
CA ILE A 25 -29.36 -32.85 -9.83
C ILE A 25 -28.69 -32.06 -8.68
N TYR A 26 -28.40 -32.70 -7.55
CA TYR A 26 -27.66 -32.04 -6.45
C TYR A 26 -26.25 -31.61 -6.85
N LEU A 27 -25.52 -32.41 -7.63
CA LEU A 27 -24.18 -32.06 -8.12
C LEU A 27 -24.25 -30.85 -9.07
N ILE A 28 -25.21 -30.83 -9.98
CA ILE A 28 -25.40 -29.69 -10.91
C ILE A 28 -25.83 -28.44 -10.15
N ALA A 29 -26.75 -28.54 -9.20
CA ALA A 29 -27.17 -27.41 -8.35
C ALA A 29 -26.00 -26.90 -7.48
N LEU A 30 -25.16 -27.77 -6.94
CA LEU A 30 -23.97 -27.40 -6.19
C LEU A 30 -22.92 -26.71 -7.07
N MET A 31 -22.70 -27.22 -8.31
CA MET A 31 -21.80 -26.58 -9.28
C MET A 31 -22.33 -25.21 -9.72
N GLN A 32 -23.64 -25.08 -9.95
CA GLN A 32 -24.26 -23.78 -10.29
C GLN A 32 -24.16 -22.80 -9.11
N MET A 33 -24.40 -23.26 -7.89
CA MET A 33 -24.27 -22.45 -6.68
C MET A 33 -22.83 -22.00 -6.45
N MET A 34 -21.82 -22.87 -6.67
CA MET A 34 -20.41 -22.50 -6.64
C MET A 34 -20.04 -21.53 -7.76
N ALA A 35 -20.57 -21.69 -8.96
CA ALA A 35 -20.35 -20.76 -10.08
C ALA A 35 -20.97 -19.37 -9.80
N VAL A 36 -22.18 -19.31 -9.22
CA VAL A 36 -22.83 -18.04 -8.82
C VAL A 36 -22.07 -17.35 -7.69
N CYS A 37 -21.56 -18.11 -6.71
CA CYS A 37 -20.71 -17.54 -5.65
C CYS A 37 -19.38 -17.00 -6.19
N ALA A 38 -18.77 -17.65 -7.19
CA ALA A 38 -17.55 -17.18 -7.83
C ALA A 38 -17.77 -15.88 -8.65
N LEU A 39 -18.95 -15.71 -9.24
CA LEU A 39 -19.33 -14.51 -9.99
C LEU A 39 -19.74 -13.33 -9.07
N ALA A 40 -20.04 -13.57 -7.81
CA ALA A 40 -20.48 -12.55 -6.84
C ALA A 40 -19.36 -11.95 -5.99
N GLN A 41 -18.12 -12.45 -6.09
CA GLN A 41 -17.00 -11.83 -5.38
C GLN A 41 -16.65 -10.49 -6.04
N LYS A 42 -16.79 -9.40 -5.26
CA LYS A 42 -16.27 -8.09 -5.69
C LYS A 42 -14.79 -8.25 -6.00
N PRO A 43 -14.30 -7.62 -7.08
CA PRO A 43 -12.87 -7.67 -7.39
C PRO A 43 -12.06 -7.11 -6.22
N THR A 44 -10.93 -7.73 -5.94
CA THR A 44 -9.94 -7.21 -4.99
C THR A 44 -9.45 -5.86 -5.51
N LYS A 45 -9.56 -4.79 -4.69
CA LYS A 45 -9.15 -3.46 -5.11
C LYS A 45 -7.91 -3.04 -4.33
N ILE A 46 -6.77 -2.93 -5.00
CA ILE A 46 -5.47 -2.65 -4.40
C ILE A 46 -4.98 -1.26 -4.79
N PHE A 47 -4.58 -0.49 -3.78
CA PHE A 47 -3.90 0.78 -3.95
C PHE A 47 -2.39 0.60 -3.74
N ILE A 48 -1.58 1.05 -4.70
CA ILE A 48 -0.12 1.05 -4.61
C ILE A 48 0.35 2.49 -4.53
N SER A 49 1.00 2.86 -3.43
CA SER A 49 1.75 4.10 -3.32
C SER A 49 3.21 3.78 -3.57
N VAL A 50 3.82 4.39 -4.59
CA VAL A 50 5.19 4.09 -4.97
C VAL A 50 6.08 5.32 -4.81
N ASP A 51 7.15 5.16 -4.05
CA ASP A 51 8.22 6.13 -3.81
C ASP A 51 9.52 5.68 -4.50
N MET A 52 10.56 6.47 -4.47
CA MET A 52 11.72 6.19 -5.31
C MET A 52 12.99 5.84 -4.53
N GLU A 53 13.24 6.43 -3.39
CA GLU A 53 14.47 6.24 -2.60
C GLU A 53 14.69 4.80 -2.19
N GLY A 54 13.62 4.10 -1.83
CA GLY A 54 13.66 2.71 -1.39
C GLY A 54 13.64 1.68 -2.52
N ILE A 55 13.55 2.06 -3.79
CA ILE A 55 13.57 1.13 -4.94
C ILE A 55 14.92 0.40 -5.02
N GLY A 56 14.89 -0.89 -5.31
CA GLY A 56 16.07 -1.72 -5.50
C GLY A 56 16.98 -1.19 -6.62
N GLY A 57 18.30 -1.22 -6.39
CA GLY A 57 19.28 -0.69 -7.33
C GLY A 57 19.47 0.82 -7.28
N ILE A 58 18.58 1.58 -6.63
CA ILE A 58 18.81 3.01 -6.39
C ILE A 58 19.78 3.20 -5.22
N GLY A 59 20.96 3.72 -5.52
CA GLY A 59 22.08 3.86 -4.59
C GLY A 59 22.64 5.28 -4.48
N THR A 60 22.07 6.25 -5.20
CA THR A 60 22.54 7.65 -5.17
C THR A 60 21.36 8.62 -5.29
N SER A 61 21.51 9.84 -4.73
CA SER A 61 20.54 10.91 -4.89
C SER A 61 20.38 11.36 -6.36
N ALA A 62 21.38 11.15 -7.21
CA ALA A 62 21.30 11.45 -8.64
C ALA A 62 20.31 10.56 -9.39
N MET A 63 19.92 9.41 -8.82
CA MET A 63 18.94 8.50 -9.42
C MET A 63 17.49 8.87 -9.06
N VAL A 64 17.28 9.71 -8.03
CA VAL A 64 15.94 10.10 -7.57
C VAL A 64 15.60 11.55 -7.86
N SER A 65 16.49 12.32 -8.47
CA SER A 65 16.29 13.72 -8.82
C SER A 65 16.09 13.89 -10.32
N ALA A 66 15.04 14.60 -10.74
CA ALA A 66 14.75 14.86 -12.16
C ALA A 66 15.90 15.54 -12.93
N SER A 67 16.78 16.29 -12.23
CA SER A 67 18.01 16.85 -12.79
C SER A 67 19.23 15.94 -12.67
N GLY A 68 19.09 14.78 -12.05
CA GLY A 68 20.19 13.86 -11.81
C GLY A 68 20.57 13.07 -13.06
N LYS A 69 21.87 12.82 -13.26
CA LYS A 69 22.41 12.13 -14.45
C LYS A 69 21.89 10.71 -14.64
N ASP A 70 21.48 10.02 -13.56
CA ASP A 70 21.04 8.63 -13.59
C ASP A 70 19.53 8.47 -13.31
N TYR A 71 18.77 9.56 -13.38
CA TYR A 71 17.33 9.57 -13.07
C TYR A 71 16.52 8.65 -13.99
N ASP A 72 16.84 8.58 -15.29
CA ASP A 72 16.15 7.68 -16.21
C ASP A 72 16.33 6.20 -15.83
N THR A 73 17.50 5.84 -15.28
CA THR A 73 17.72 4.50 -14.73
C THR A 73 16.85 4.26 -13.50
N GLY A 74 16.79 5.23 -12.60
CA GLY A 74 15.93 5.17 -11.41
C GLY A 74 14.44 4.98 -11.76
N ARG A 75 13.92 5.73 -12.74
CA ARG A 75 12.54 5.60 -13.24
C ARG A 75 12.24 4.21 -13.81
N LYS A 76 13.19 3.62 -14.56
CA LYS A 76 13.05 2.26 -15.11
C LYS A 76 12.95 1.22 -13.98
N LEU A 77 13.82 1.32 -12.98
CA LEU A 77 13.81 0.44 -11.82
C LEU A 77 12.50 0.55 -11.04
N MET A 78 12.04 1.79 -10.76
CA MET A 78 10.77 2.07 -10.10
C MET A 78 9.58 1.45 -10.85
N THR A 79 9.52 1.64 -12.17
CA THR A 79 8.45 1.09 -13.01
C THR A 79 8.50 -0.44 -13.05
N ALA A 80 9.70 -1.04 -13.08
CA ALA A 80 9.86 -2.49 -13.06
C ALA A 80 9.38 -3.14 -11.77
N GLU A 81 9.67 -2.54 -10.61
CA GLU A 81 9.19 -3.04 -9.31
C GLU A 81 7.66 -2.95 -9.21
N VAL A 82 7.06 -1.85 -9.65
CA VAL A 82 5.60 -1.71 -9.73
C VAL A 82 5.00 -2.79 -10.61
N ASN A 83 5.53 -3.01 -11.80
CA ASN A 83 5.04 -4.04 -12.71
C ASN A 83 5.18 -5.46 -12.14
N ALA A 84 6.24 -5.73 -11.38
CA ALA A 84 6.42 -7.02 -10.70
C ALA A 84 5.33 -7.29 -9.65
N VAL A 85 4.99 -6.28 -8.86
CA VAL A 85 3.90 -6.34 -7.87
C VAL A 85 2.55 -6.48 -8.58
N VAL A 86 2.29 -5.69 -9.61
CA VAL A 86 1.06 -5.71 -10.41
C VAL A 86 0.85 -7.07 -11.07
N ALA A 87 1.90 -7.65 -11.67
CA ALA A 87 1.82 -8.99 -12.25
C ALA A 87 1.42 -10.04 -11.20
N ALA A 88 2.03 -10.01 -10.02
CA ALA A 88 1.71 -10.93 -8.93
C ALA A 88 0.27 -10.75 -8.40
N ILE A 89 -0.27 -9.51 -8.39
CA ILE A 89 -1.66 -9.25 -8.02
C ILE A 89 -2.61 -9.90 -9.04
N PHE A 90 -2.39 -9.70 -10.33
CA PHE A 90 -3.26 -10.26 -11.37
C PHE A 90 -3.14 -11.79 -11.52
N GLU A 91 -1.96 -12.36 -11.21
CA GLU A 91 -1.78 -13.81 -11.12
C GLU A 91 -2.57 -14.42 -9.95
N ALA A 92 -2.79 -13.68 -8.88
CA ALA A 92 -3.57 -14.14 -7.72
C ALA A 92 -5.07 -14.12 -7.95
N GLY A 93 -5.58 -13.39 -8.93
CA GLY A 93 -7.00 -13.37 -9.29
C GLY A 93 -7.50 -12.08 -9.93
N ASN A 94 -8.82 -11.91 -9.96
CA ASN A 94 -9.46 -10.69 -10.49
C ASN A 94 -9.26 -9.51 -9.53
N ALA A 95 -8.62 -8.46 -10.01
CA ALA A 95 -8.30 -7.28 -9.22
C ALA A 95 -8.49 -5.98 -10.02
N GLU A 96 -8.76 -4.89 -9.29
CA GLU A 96 -8.58 -3.51 -9.73
C GLU A 96 -7.32 -2.97 -9.05
N VAL A 97 -6.43 -2.35 -9.80
CA VAL A 97 -5.18 -1.82 -9.25
C VAL A 97 -5.06 -0.34 -9.63
N VAL A 98 -4.87 0.49 -8.60
CA VAL A 98 -4.56 1.91 -8.77
C VAL A 98 -3.16 2.17 -8.25
N VAL A 99 -2.30 2.73 -9.09
CA VAL A 99 -0.91 3.09 -8.77
C VAL A 99 -0.81 4.60 -8.62
N ASN A 100 -0.32 5.08 -7.49
CA ASN A 100 -0.08 6.49 -7.23
C ASN A 100 1.43 6.76 -7.19
N ASP A 101 1.91 7.54 -8.14
CA ASP A 101 3.30 8.05 -8.14
C ASP A 101 3.45 9.02 -6.97
N SER A 102 4.37 8.73 -6.06
CA SER A 102 4.44 9.38 -4.76
C SER A 102 5.75 10.11 -4.48
N HIS A 103 6.72 10.03 -5.39
CA HIS A 103 8.04 10.63 -5.21
C HIS A 103 8.12 12.05 -5.79
N GLY A 104 8.69 12.97 -5.04
CA GLY A 104 9.10 14.30 -5.49
C GLY A 104 7.97 15.11 -6.13
N ASP A 105 8.06 15.32 -7.45
CA ASP A 105 7.03 15.99 -8.26
C ASP A 105 5.93 15.03 -8.76
N MET A 106 6.03 13.76 -8.39
CA MET A 106 5.04 12.72 -8.68
C MET A 106 4.84 12.46 -10.19
N GLN A 107 5.94 12.52 -10.97
CA GLN A 107 5.97 12.32 -12.43
C GLN A 107 7.07 11.31 -12.85
N ASN A 108 7.38 10.34 -11.97
CA ASN A 108 8.53 9.47 -12.11
C ASN A 108 8.24 8.20 -12.91
N LEU A 109 7.05 7.61 -12.73
CA LEU A 109 6.67 6.38 -13.42
C LEU A 109 6.67 6.56 -14.94
N LEU A 110 7.24 5.59 -15.63
CA LEU A 110 7.19 5.50 -17.10
C LEU A 110 5.83 4.92 -17.52
N HIS A 111 4.79 5.78 -17.59
CA HIS A 111 3.41 5.36 -17.79
C HIS A 111 3.18 4.51 -19.05
N THR A 112 3.97 4.69 -20.11
CA THR A 112 3.93 3.87 -21.33
C THR A 112 4.51 2.45 -21.14
N GLN A 113 5.18 2.20 -20.01
CA GLN A 113 5.78 0.92 -19.65
C GLN A 113 5.07 0.25 -18.45
N LEU A 114 4.09 0.91 -17.85
CA LEU A 114 3.24 0.30 -16.83
C LEU A 114 2.36 -0.80 -17.45
N ASP A 115 2.04 -1.80 -16.65
CA ASP A 115 1.06 -2.82 -17.03
C ASP A 115 -0.25 -2.15 -17.46
N PRO A 116 -0.77 -2.42 -18.67
CA PRO A 116 -1.93 -1.70 -19.22
C PRO A 116 -3.23 -1.94 -18.46
N ARG A 117 -3.27 -2.86 -17.50
CA ARG A 117 -4.44 -3.17 -16.67
C ARG A 117 -4.59 -2.23 -15.46
N VAL A 118 -3.58 -1.43 -15.13
CA VAL A 118 -3.64 -0.52 -13.98
C VAL A 118 -4.23 0.83 -14.36
N GLN A 119 -4.89 1.46 -13.39
CA GLN A 119 -5.09 2.90 -13.38
C GLN A 119 -3.94 3.55 -12.62
N TYR A 120 -3.51 4.75 -13.02
CA TYR A 120 -2.41 5.43 -12.33
C TYR A 120 -2.68 6.92 -12.13
N ILE A 121 -2.11 7.45 -11.04
CA ILE A 121 -2.25 8.86 -10.64
C ILE A 121 -0.86 9.47 -10.64
N GLN A 122 -0.66 10.50 -11.44
CA GLN A 122 0.61 11.23 -11.54
C GLN A 122 0.41 12.73 -11.31
N SER A 123 1.54 13.44 -11.25
CA SER A 123 1.66 14.88 -11.14
C SER A 123 1.39 15.43 -9.74
N ASN A 124 1.79 16.66 -9.56
CA ASN A 124 1.72 17.44 -8.33
C ASN A 124 0.95 18.75 -8.62
N ILE A 125 0.15 19.31 -7.75
CA ILE A 125 0.01 19.07 -6.32
C ILE A 125 -1.25 18.21 -6.10
N LYS A 126 -1.09 17.09 -5.40
CA LYS A 126 -2.22 16.27 -4.98
C LYS A 126 -2.55 16.59 -3.52
N PRO A 127 -3.80 16.95 -3.17
CA PRO A 127 -4.17 17.31 -1.79
C PRO A 127 -3.86 16.22 -0.75
N LEU A 128 -3.99 14.96 -1.13
CA LEU A 128 -3.67 13.80 -0.28
C LEU A 128 -2.35 13.13 -0.71
N GLY A 129 -1.48 13.82 -1.43
CA GLY A 129 -0.11 13.43 -1.76
C GLY A 129 0.04 11.98 -2.16
N MET A 130 0.82 11.23 -1.37
CA MET A 130 1.15 9.81 -1.56
C MET A 130 -0.06 8.88 -1.38
N SER A 131 -1.16 9.35 -0.78
CA SER A 131 -2.42 8.61 -0.60
C SER A 131 -3.56 9.14 -1.49
N GLN A 132 -3.26 10.02 -2.47
CA GLN A 132 -4.29 10.57 -3.36
C GLN A 132 -4.95 9.47 -4.19
N GLY A 133 -6.27 9.37 -4.10
CA GLY A 133 -7.07 8.36 -4.79
C GLY A 133 -7.43 7.14 -3.93
N LEU A 134 -6.86 7.02 -2.73
CA LEU A 134 -7.25 6.00 -1.77
C LEU A 134 -8.61 6.37 -1.13
N ASP A 135 -9.52 5.41 -1.07
CA ASP A 135 -10.81 5.51 -0.38
C ASP A 135 -11.21 4.18 0.29
N ALA A 136 -12.31 4.18 1.02
CA ALA A 136 -12.80 3.01 1.76
C ALA A 136 -13.27 1.81 0.87
N SER A 137 -13.26 1.95 -0.46
CA SER A 137 -13.58 0.86 -1.38
C SER A 137 -12.41 -0.08 -1.64
N PHE A 138 -11.19 0.34 -1.28
CA PHE A 138 -10.00 -0.49 -1.42
C PHE A 138 -9.95 -1.60 -0.37
N THR A 139 -9.48 -2.78 -0.77
CA THR A 139 -9.33 -3.95 0.11
C THR A 139 -7.94 -4.03 0.75
N GLY A 140 -6.96 -3.34 0.18
CA GLY A 140 -5.61 -3.25 0.72
C GLY A 140 -4.77 -2.17 0.06
N MET A 141 -3.75 -1.73 0.78
CA MET A 141 -2.74 -0.77 0.32
C MET A 141 -1.35 -1.39 0.37
N MET A 142 -0.50 -1.05 -0.59
CA MET A 142 0.90 -1.47 -0.64
C MET A 142 1.81 -0.27 -0.78
N PHE A 143 2.94 -0.28 -0.07
CA PHE A 143 4.02 0.70 -0.17
C PHE A 143 5.20 0.10 -0.94
N ILE A 144 5.61 0.74 -2.02
CA ILE A 144 6.72 0.28 -2.85
C ILE A 144 7.80 1.36 -2.88
N GLY A 145 9.04 0.98 -2.57
CA GLY A 145 10.19 1.89 -2.67
C GLY A 145 10.25 2.98 -1.62
N TYR A 146 9.68 2.78 -0.44
CA TYR A 146 9.71 3.73 0.67
C TYR A 146 11.08 3.74 1.38
N HIS A 147 11.31 4.76 2.18
CA HIS A 147 12.56 5.00 2.90
C HIS A 147 12.32 5.36 4.37
N ALA A 148 13.39 5.36 5.17
CA ALA A 148 13.35 5.72 6.58
C ALA A 148 12.92 7.17 6.82
N MET A 149 12.31 7.44 7.96
CA MET A 149 11.86 8.77 8.37
C MET A 149 13.01 9.75 8.61
N ALA A 150 12.68 11.04 8.64
CA ALA A 150 13.62 12.10 9.01
C ALA A 150 14.23 11.82 10.39
N GLY A 151 15.55 11.96 10.49
CA GLY A 151 16.30 11.73 11.75
C GLY A 151 16.67 10.29 12.03
N ALA A 152 16.31 9.32 11.17
CA ALA A 152 16.75 7.95 11.30
C ALA A 152 18.28 7.85 11.20
N GLU A 153 18.91 7.16 12.15
CA GLU A 153 20.38 7.02 12.23
C GLU A 153 20.94 6.26 11.01
N SER A 154 20.25 5.23 10.56
CA SER A 154 20.67 4.31 9.51
C SER A 154 19.68 4.26 8.33
N GLY A 155 19.13 5.41 7.90
CA GLY A 155 18.22 5.52 6.77
C GLY A 155 18.94 6.03 5.52
N PHE A 156 18.65 5.43 4.35
CA PHE A 156 19.17 5.91 3.07
C PHE A 156 18.27 7.03 2.52
N LEU A 157 18.85 8.20 2.26
CA LEU A 157 18.16 9.42 1.85
C LEU A 157 16.97 9.78 2.77
N ALA A 158 17.09 9.47 4.06
CA ALA A 158 16.02 9.55 5.03
C ALA A 158 15.46 10.97 5.18
N HIS A 159 14.15 11.11 5.07
CA HIS A 159 13.42 12.37 5.25
C HIS A 159 11.93 12.12 5.55
N THR A 160 11.14 13.16 5.72
CA THR A 160 9.68 13.04 5.89
C THR A 160 8.98 14.16 5.15
N GLY A 161 8.45 13.88 3.97
CA GLY A 161 7.70 14.80 3.10
C GLY A 161 8.52 15.88 2.43
N ALA A 162 9.44 16.49 3.14
CA ALA A 162 10.42 17.46 2.65
C ALA A 162 11.59 17.57 3.62
N SER A 163 12.75 18.02 3.13
CA SER A 163 13.99 18.16 3.91
C SER A 163 13.87 19.10 5.12
N VAL A 164 12.89 20.01 5.09
CA VAL A 164 12.62 20.97 6.17
C VAL A 164 11.96 20.32 7.39
N VAL A 165 11.37 19.15 7.25
CA VAL A 165 10.76 18.40 8.36
C VAL A 165 11.84 17.57 9.05
N LYS A 166 11.97 17.75 10.36
CA LYS A 166 12.94 17.04 11.21
C LYS A 166 12.30 16.01 12.14
N GLY A 167 10.98 15.95 12.17
CA GLY A 167 10.19 14.95 12.89
C GLY A 167 8.70 15.21 12.71
N LEU A 168 7.93 14.15 12.68
CA LEU A 168 6.47 14.15 12.59
C LEU A 168 5.91 13.15 13.59
N TRP A 169 4.92 13.56 14.38
CA TRP A 169 4.21 12.68 15.32
C TRP A 169 2.72 12.75 15.08
N LEU A 170 2.07 11.61 15.11
CA LEU A 170 0.61 11.45 15.10
C LEU A 170 0.17 10.77 16.40
N ASN A 171 -0.68 11.44 17.17
CA ASN A 171 -1.13 10.97 18.49
C ASN A 171 0.04 10.46 19.37
N GLY A 172 1.15 11.21 19.37
CA GLY A 172 2.35 10.89 20.14
C GLY A 172 3.31 9.86 19.51
N THR A 173 2.91 9.16 18.44
CA THR A 173 3.76 8.21 17.72
C THR A 173 4.57 8.94 16.64
N GLU A 174 5.89 8.83 16.70
CA GLU A 174 6.78 9.36 15.65
C GLU A 174 6.66 8.53 14.37
N VAL A 175 6.53 9.21 13.23
CA VAL A 175 6.27 8.56 11.94
C VAL A 175 7.01 9.24 10.80
N GLY A 176 7.44 8.45 9.82
CA GLY A 176 7.80 8.91 8.50
C GLY A 176 6.59 8.90 7.55
N GLU A 177 6.87 8.97 6.26
CA GLU A 177 5.85 8.95 5.21
C GLU A 177 5.03 7.67 5.21
N GLY A 178 5.69 6.51 5.41
CA GLY A 178 4.98 5.23 5.50
C GLY A 178 4.00 5.18 6.66
N GLY A 179 4.41 5.70 7.84
CA GLY A 179 3.52 5.79 9.00
C GLY A 179 2.37 6.77 8.76
N LEU A 180 2.63 7.96 8.21
CA LEU A 180 1.59 8.95 7.86
C LEU A 180 0.55 8.33 6.91
N ASN A 181 0.99 7.64 5.87
CA ASN A 181 0.12 6.99 4.90
C ASN A 181 -0.63 5.79 5.50
N ALA A 182 0.00 5.04 6.41
CA ALA A 182 -0.64 3.94 7.13
C ALA A 182 -1.75 4.41 8.07
N PHE A 183 -1.54 5.54 8.79
CA PHE A 183 -2.58 6.17 9.60
C PHE A 183 -3.75 6.64 8.73
N TYR A 184 -3.47 7.22 7.57
CA TYR A 184 -4.52 7.64 6.65
C TYR A 184 -5.31 6.44 6.10
N ALA A 185 -4.64 5.39 5.63
CA ALA A 185 -5.30 4.16 5.19
C ALA A 185 -6.14 3.52 6.31
N GLY A 186 -5.59 3.48 7.53
CA GLY A 186 -6.30 2.97 8.71
C GLY A 186 -7.57 3.75 9.03
N SER A 187 -7.56 5.08 8.88
CA SER A 187 -8.75 5.92 9.08
C SER A 187 -9.88 5.66 8.07
N LEU A 188 -9.54 5.07 6.92
CA LEU A 188 -10.50 4.62 5.89
C LEU A 188 -10.90 3.15 6.05
N GLY A 189 -10.36 2.45 7.04
CA GLY A 189 -10.59 1.02 7.23
C GLY A 189 -9.81 0.14 6.25
N VAL A 190 -8.77 0.67 5.58
CA VAL A 190 -7.95 -0.05 4.59
C VAL A 190 -6.65 -0.55 5.23
N PRO A 191 -6.36 -1.87 5.25
CA PRO A 191 -5.11 -2.38 5.76
C PRO A 191 -3.96 -2.11 4.80
N VAL A 192 -2.78 -1.79 5.33
CA VAL A 192 -1.52 -1.87 4.57
C VAL A 192 -1.04 -3.31 4.63
N ILE A 193 -0.84 -3.96 3.49
CA ILE A 193 -0.61 -5.40 3.41
C ILE A 193 0.81 -5.78 2.98
N LEU A 194 1.54 -4.86 2.33
CA LEU A 194 2.91 -5.04 1.88
C LEU A 194 3.65 -3.71 1.96
N ALA A 195 4.92 -3.75 2.33
CA ALA A 195 5.81 -2.61 2.22
C ALA A 195 7.18 -3.02 1.69
N SER A 196 7.77 -2.25 0.79
CA SER A 196 9.15 -2.41 0.36
C SER A 196 9.94 -1.11 0.50
N GLY A 197 11.21 -1.24 0.82
CA GLY A 197 12.10 -0.10 0.97
C GLY A 197 13.42 -0.44 1.65
N ASP A 198 14.11 0.55 2.21
CA ASP A 198 15.31 0.28 2.97
C ASP A 198 15.00 -0.51 4.26
N LYS A 199 16.03 -1.09 4.87
CA LYS A 199 15.91 -1.91 6.08
C LYS A 199 15.28 -1.14 7.23
N THR A 200 15.70 0.11 7.45
CA THR A 200 15.21 0.93 8.55
C THR A 200 13.74 1.27 8.40
N PHE A 201 13.29 1.64 7.20
CA PHE A 201 11.87 1.80 6.91
C PHE A 201 11.09 0.51 7.19
N SER A 202 11.61 -0.65 6.78
CA SER A 202 10.96 -1.94 7.03
C SER A 202 10.82 -2.23 8.52
N GLU A 203 11.77 -1.80 9.34
CA GLU A 203 11.71 -1.91 10.81
C GLU A 203 10.74 -0.89 11.42
N GLU A 204 10.69 0.34 10.91
CA GLU A 204 9.76 1.38 11.34
C GLU A 204 8.30 0.98 11.11
N ILE A 205 7.97 0.53 9.90
CA ILE A 205 6.58 0.19 9.57
C ILE A 205 6.11 -1.07 10.33
N LYS A 206 6.99 -2.02 10.61
CA LYS A 206 6.68 -3.20 11.42
C LYS A 206 6.37 -2.90 12.88
N LYS A 207 6.86 -1.79 13.43
CA LYS A 207 6.46 -1.34 14.77
C LYS A 207 5.01 -0.89 14.83
N LEU A 208 4.44 -0.48 13.70
CA LEU A 208 3.06 0.00 13.59
C LEU A 208 2.08 -1.10 13.14
N ILE A 209 2.51 -1.97 12.24
CA ILE A 209 1.65 -2.92 11.55
C ILE A 209 2.40 -4.25 11.36
N ASP A 210 1.74 -5.37 11.64
CA ASP A 210 2.24 -6.69 11.28
C ASP A 210 1.93 -6.95 9.79
N LEU A 211 2.94 -6.78 8.92
CA LEU A 211 2.80 -6.91 7.47
C LEU A 211 4.02 -7.58 6.83
N LYS A 212 3.86 -8.02 5.58
CA LYS A 212 4.98 -8.48 4.75
C LYS A 212 5.86 -7.30 4.34
N THR A 213 7.19 -7.47 4.41
CA THR A 213 8.13 -6.45 3.95
C THR A 213 9.17 -7.06 3.01
N VAL A 214 9.63 -6.23 2.06
CA VAL A 214 10.76 -6.54 1.19
C VAL A 214 11.84 -5.48 1.40
N VAL A 215 12.99 -5.91 1.93
CA VAL A 215 14.16 -5.04 2.10
C VAL A 215 14.91 -4.98 0.77
N THR A 216 15.16 -3.78 0.26
CA THR A 216 15.86 -3.54 -1.01
C THR A 216 17.32 -3.14 -0.83
N LYS A 217 17.63 -2.57 0.33
CA LYS A 217 18.96 -2.07 0.70
C LYS A 217 19.11 -1.90 2.20
N GLU A 218 20.36 -1.81 2.65
CA GLU A 218 20.74 -1.44 4.01
C GLU A 218 21.61 -0.17 3.95
N ALA A 219 21.21 0.87 4.68
CA ALA A 219 21.98 2.10 4.74
C ALA A 219 23.32 1.88 5.43
N ILE A 220 24.41 2.41 4.87
CA ILE A 220 25.71 2.56 5.52
C ILE A 220 25.79 3.93 6.18
N GLY A 221 25.02 4.85 5.67
CA GLY A 221 24.81 6.21 6.12
C GLY A 221 23.76 6.86 5.23
N ASN A 222 23.41 8.13 5.48
CA ASN A 222 22.30 8.77 4.76
C ASN A 222 22.48 8.82 3.22
N ASN A 223 23.71 8.83 2.72
CA ASN A 223 24.00 8.96 1.28
C ASN A 223 24.67 7.71 0.68
N ALA A 224 24.79 6.63 1.43
CA ALA A 224 25.40 5.39 0.95
C ALA A 224 24.61 4.18 1.48
N ALA A 225 24.45 3.17 0.63
CA ALA A 225 23.76 1.94 1.00
C ALA A 225 24.41 0.70 0.36
N LYS A 226 24.30 -0.42 1.07
CA LYS A 226 24.54 -1.77 0.54
C LYS A 226 23.27 -2.23 -0.16
N LEU A 227 23.34 -2.37 -1.48
CA LEU A 227 22.19 -2.67 -2.32
C LEU A 227 22.00 -4.19 -2.50
N ILE A 228 20.74 -4.60 -2.58
CA ILE A 228 20.35 -5.91 -3.12
C ILE A 228 20.15 -5.76 -4.63
N HIS A 229 20.59 -6.74 -5.40
CA HIS A 229 20.46 -6.69 -6.87
C HIS A 229 18.99 -6.57 -7.28
N PRO A 230 18.63 -5.69 -8.24
CA PRO A 230 17.22 -5.45 -8.63
C PRO A 230 16.45 -6.71 -8.99
N ASP A 231 17.06 -7.67 -9.71
CA ASP A 231 16.38 -8.92 -10.07
C ASP A 231 16.04 -9.80 -8.85
N VAL A 232 16.82 -9.71 -7.77
CA VAL A 232 16.52 -10.39 -6.52
C VAL A 232 15.34 -9.72 -5.84
N VAL A 233 15.34 -8.38 -5.80
CA VAL A 233 14.24 -7.58 -5.23
C VAL A 233 12.93 -7.85 -5.98
N ILE A 234 12.94 -7.88 -7.31
CA ILE A 234 11.77 -8.18 -8.15
C ILE A 234 11.18 -9.54 -7.81
N ARG A 235 12.01 -10.60 -7.71
CA ARG A 235 11.53 -11.93 -7.33
C ARG A 235 10.93 -11.97 -5.93
N GLU A 236 11.57 -11.27 -4.99
CA GLU A 236 11.07 -11.19 -3.62
C GLU A 236 9.75 -10.42 -3.54
N LEU A 237 9.63 -9.30 -4.26
CA LEU A 237 8.39 -8.53 -4.37
C LEU A 237 7.24 -9.40 -4.90
N GLN A 238 7.47 -10.18 -5.96
CA GLN A 238 6.45 -11.08 -6.49
C GLN A 238 6.03 -12.14 -5.46
N ALA A 239 7.00 -12.75 -4.78
CA ALA A 239 6.73 -13.77 -3.77
C ALA A 239 5.96 -13.21 -2.58
N GLN A 240 6.42 -12.08 -2.02
CA GLN A 240 5.79 -11.44 -0.86
C GLN A 240 4.43 -10.83 -1.19
N THR A 241 4.21 -10.34 -2.41
CA THR A 241 2.90 -9.87 -2.88
C THR A 241 1.88 -11.01 -2.84
N LYS A 242 2.20 -12.19 -3.35
CA LYS A 242 1.30 -13.36 -3.31
C LYS A 242 0.97 -13.77 -1.86
N LEU A 243 1.95 -13.73 -0.97
CA LEU A 243 1.74 -14.03 0.45
C LEU A 243 0.88 -12.96 1.14
N ALA A 244 1.14 -11.68 0.87
CA ALA A 244 0.36 -10.57 1.40
C ALA A 244 -1.11 -10.65 0.98
N LEU A 245 -1.39 -10.95 -0.29
CA LEU A 245 -2.76 -11.14 -0.79
C LEU A 245 -3.46 -12.33 -0.13
N LYS A 246 -2.74 -13.44 0.08
CA LYS A 246 -3.26 -14.60 0.81
C LYS A 246 -3.61 -14.28 2.27
N ASP A 247 -2.78 -13.49 2.93
CA ASP A 247 -2.95 -13.12 4.34
C ASP A 247 -3.92 -11.94 4.53
N MET A 248 -4.18 -11.15 3.48
CA MET A 248 -4.99 -9.92 3.50
C MET A 248 -6.35 -10.06 4.22
N PRO A 249 -7.13 -11.16 4.07
CA PRO A 249 -8.41 -11.29 4.79
C PRO A 249 -8.29 -11.31 6.32
N LYS A 250 -7.08 -11.53 6.86
CA LYS A 250 -6.80 -11.55 8.30
C LYS A 250 -6.18 -10.24 8.79
N MET A 251 -5.73 -9.39 7.86
CA MET A 251 -5.05 -8.15 8.21
C MET A 251 -6.04 -7.09 8.69
N LYS A 252 -5.63 -6.36 9.71
CA LYS A 252 -6.43 -5.28 10.29
C LYS A 252 -5.86 -3.93 9.88
N PRO A 253 -6.70 -2.95 9.55
CA PRO A 253 -6.27 -1.57 9.41
C PRO A 253 -5.59 -1.07 10.69
N LEU A 254 -4.62 -0.16 10.55
CA LEU A 254 -4.07 0.54 11.70
C LEU A 254 -5.20 1.32 12.40
N PRO A 255 -5.43 1.11 13.71
CA PRO A 255 -6.55 1.77 14.37
C PRO A 255 -6.31 3.28 14.50
N VAL A 256 -7.22 4.06 13.96
CA VAL A 256 -7.23 5.53 14.05
C VAL A 256 -8.62 5.97 14.50
N ALA A 257 -8.73 6.49 15.69
CA ALA A 257 -10.00 6.91 16.25
C ALA A 257 -10.00 8.40 16.60
N GLY A 258 -11.11 9.07 16.30
CA GLY A 258 -11.41 10.42 16.76
C GLY A 258 -10.50 11.50 16.20
N PRO A 259 -10.37 12.62 16.92
CA PRO A 259 -9.46 13.69 16.60
C PRO A 259 -8.03 13.23 16.61
N VAL A 260 -7.21 13.77 15.69
CA VAL A 260 -5.80 13.42 15.54
C VAL A 260 -4.93 14.62 15.88
N GLU A 261 -4.13 14.49 16.93
CA GLU A 261 -3.06 15.45 17.18
C GLU A 261 -1.90 15.15 16.24
N PHE A 262 -1.40 16.16 15.53
CA PHE A 262 -0.08 16.05 14.92
C PHE A 262 0.89 17.06 15.54
N LYS A 263 2.16 16.67 15.64
CA LYS A 263 3.29 17.55 15.91
C LYS A 263 4.27 17.46 14.77
N ILE A 264 4.81 18.58 14.34
CA ILE A 264 5.81 18.64 13.27
C ILE A 264 6.96 19.53 13.73
N LYS A 265 8.18 18.98 13.66
CA LYS A 265 9.42 19.69 13.94
C LYS A 265 10.03 20.15 12.63
N LEU A 266 10.29 21.44 12.52
CA LEU A 266 10.87 22.10 11.36
C LEU A 266 12.35 22.40 11.60
N ASP A 267 13.08 22.68 10.54
CA ASP A 267 14.53 22.93 10.60
C ASP A 267 14.91 24.35 11.06
N THR A 268 13.97 25.31 11.00
CA THR A 268 14.20 26.69 11.44
C THR A 268 13.02 27.23 12.25
N PRO A 269 13.28 28.14 13.24
CA PRO A 269 12.21 28.85 13.95
C PRO A 269 11.31 29.66 13.02
N THR A 270 11.87 30.28 11.96
CA THR A 270 11.09 31.06 10.98
C THR A 270 10.00 30.25 10.31
N ARG A 271 10.28 28.99 9.94
CA ARG A 271 9.25 28.11 9.37
C ARG A 271 8.15 27.77 10.37
N ALA A 272 8.54 27.58 11.62
CA ALA A 272 7.56 27.37 12.69
C ALA A 272 6.73 28.63 12.96
N ASP A 273 7.32 29.85 12.84
CA ASP A 273 6.57 31.13 12.92
C ASP A 273 5.54 31.22 11.79
N ILE A 274 5.91 30.87 10.56
CA ILE A 274 4.99 30.89 9.41
C ILE A 274 3.86 29.87 9.61
N ALA A 275 4.17 28.68 10.12
CA ALA A 275 3.16 27.66 10.41
C ALA A 275 2.10 28.13 11.43
N MET A 276 2.45 29.06 12.35
CA MET A 276 1.51 29.67 13.28
C MET A 276 0.43 30.53 12.59
N GLY A 277 0.61 30.88 11.30
CA GLY A 277 -0.44 31.50 10.48
C GLY A 277 -1.64 30.58 10.20
N ILE A 278 -1.55 29.28 10.46
CA ILE A 278 -2.67 28.35 10.35
C ILE A 278 -3.55 28.49 11.62
N PRO A 279 -4.83 28.90 11.50
CA PRO A 279 -5.71 29.03 12.67
C PRO A 279 -5.79 27.72 13.48
N GLY A 280 -5.59 27.82 14.80
CA GLY A 280 -5.60 26.66 15.71
C GLY A 280 -4.26 25.96 15.89
N MET A 281 -3.22 26.35 15.12
CA MET A 281 -1.86 25.88 15.34
C MET A 281 -1.33 26.35 16.70
N LYS A 282 -0.59 25.49 17.38
CA LYS A 282 0.05 25.79 18.67
C LYS A 282 1.56 25.69 18.55
N ARG A 283 2.28 26.64 19.15
CA ARG A 283 3.74 26.59 19.28
C ARG A 283 4.12 25.74 20.47
N ILE A 284 4.98 24.73 20.26
CA ILE A 284 5.49 23.87 21.33
C ILE A 284 6.87 24.36 21.80
N ASP A 285 7.76 24.61 20.84
CA ASP A 285 9.10 25.15 21.08
C ASP A 285 9.57 25.98 19.87
N GLY A 286 10.86 26.37 19.84
CA GLY A 286 11.44 27.17 18.75
C GLY A 286 11.28 26.56 17.36
N PHE A 287 11.11 25.26 17.23
CA PHE A 287 11.10 24.53 15.96
C PHE A 287 9.82 23.72 15.73
N THR A 288 9.03 23.48 16.78
CA THR A 288 7.94 22.49 16.79
C THR A 288 6.60 23.18 16.93
N VAL A 289 5.67 22.80 16.08
CA VAL A 289 4.26 23.17 16.16
C VAL A 289 3.37 21.94 16.30
N SER A 290 2.17 22.11 16.87
CA SER A 290 1.15 21.06 16.95
C SER A 290 -0.23 21.58 16.56
N TYR A 291 -1.08 20.65 16.14
CA TYR A 291 -2.45 20.94 15.79
C TYR A 291 -3.35 19.76 16.17
N GLN A 292 -4.54 20.06 16.67
CA GLN A 292 -5.57 19.07 16.93
C GLN A 292 -6.55 19.04 15.77
N ALA A 293 -6.37 18.12 14.85
CA ALA A 293 -7.27 17.93 13.71
C ALA A 293 -8.52 17.16 14.13
N LYS A 294 -9.64 17.45 13.49
CA LYS A 294 -10.92 16.76 13.75
C LYS A 294 -10.87 15.28 13.32
N ASP A 295 -10.08 14.98 12.28
CA ASP A 295 -9.90 13.65 11.73
C ASP A 295 -8.53 13.53 11.01
N MET A 296 -8.19 12.31 10.56
CA MET A 296 -6.94 12.05 9.87
C MET A 296 -6.86 12.74 8.49
N THR A 297 -7.98 12.97 7.82
CA THR A 297 -8.01 13.67 6.54
C THR A 297 -7.60 15.13 6.68
N GLU A 298 -8.10 15.81 7.70
CA GLU A 298 -7.68 17.18 8.01
C GLU A 298 -6.22 17.23 8.43
N ALA A 299 -5.78 16.33 9.32
CA ALA A 299 -4.38 16.23 9.74
C ALA A 299 -3.47 16.06 8.52
N TYR A 300 -3.76 15.11 7.64
CA TYR A 300 -2.98 14.83 6.44
C TYR A 300 -2.85 16.06 5.53
N LYS A 301 -3.98 16.73 5.25
CA LYS A 301 -3.99 17.93 4.40
C LYS A 301 -3.18 19.09 5.00
N LEU A 302 -3.28 19.33 6.30
CA LEU A 302 -2.52 20.38 6.98
C LEU A 302 -1.02 20.05 7.03
N ILE A 303 -0.64 18.81 7.36
CA ILE A 303 0.75 18.36 7.30
C ILE A 303 1.29 18.54 5.88
N ARG A 304 0.50 18.18 4.86
CA ARG A 304 0.86 18.34 3.45
C ARG A 304 1.08 19.80 3.08
N ILE A 305 0.23 20.72 3.53
CA ILE A 305 0.39 22.17 3.35
C ILE A 305 1.71 22.61 3.97
N ILE A 306 2.00 22.23 5.21
CA ILE A 306 3.19 22.65 5.93
C ILE A 306 4.46 22.27 5.15
N TYR A 307 4.64 20.99 4.82
CA TYR A 307 5.89 20.58 4.18
C TYR A 307 5.99 20.94 2.70
N LYS A 308 4.89 21.20 2.00
CA LYS A 308 4.93 21.66 0.61
C LYS A 308 5.17 23.17 0.48
N TYR A 309 4.55 23.97 1.33
CA TYR A 309 4.66 25.42 1.24
C TYR A 309 5.80 26.01 2.08
N LEU A 310 6.36 25.25 3.01
CA LEU A 310 7.52 25.69 3.80
C LEU A 310 8.86 25.10 3.30
N SER A 311 8.87 24.40 2.18
CA SER A 311 10.07 23.76 1.58
C SER A 311 10.82 24.62 0.55
N TRP A 312 10.51 25.95 0.51
CA TRP A 312 11.21 26.94 -0.31
C TRP A 312 12.58 27.31 0.21
#